data_d45fcfb818072fb11c0ca8a07e9daac2
#
_entry.id   d45fcfb818072fb11c0ca8a07e9daac2
#
_cell.length_a   1.000
_cell.length_b   1.000
_cell.length_c   1.000
_cell.angle_alpha   90.00
_cell.angle_beta   90.00
_cell.angle_gamma   90.00
#
_symmetry.space_group_name_H-M   'P 1'
#
loop_
_entity.id
_entity.type
_entity.pdbx_description
1 polymer ?
#
loop_
_entity_poly.entity_id
_entity_poly.type
_entity_poly.pdbx_seq_one_letter_code
_entity_poly.pdbx_strand_id
1 'polypeptide(L)'
;MASTTASRPPALMPVSIRMGENTVDMSVPTNVALAEFAPNIVSQITQLSASSASQGYRITNSQGRVLDQSQTLINQGIQAGSVLILSKIGDSTQDLRYDDLVEAVGTAVENDQAPWNSDNSVDLSTHASALLVLTAAVLIFTGGRGSYLGLITGLAGTLLASLACALISRSTQRLAPLSLAHSIPILAGSAVMSAIPGSWSALPLAGFGIAAIVSAAILLIILPKTLHGSIAAPLTYGFSAATIGLLTGFGHLSTQRSASAIYTLLIVLILIAPWFAMARIPIRVTGNPETIDAYQVVRKVNDGHILTISLKTGASLGILICVPLLLDTRYSLLLLICGGVALLLSTRSLRSRVEVLIGAILGIILILVSAIGSAILMPQALIPIVLLLFIATGLVLALTVIDPKMRPWVTRIADTLSLISLLALVPITTLVWGVL
;
A
#
# COMPACT_ATOMS: atom_id res chain seq x y z
N MET A 1 62.29 2.45 37.03
CA MET A 1 61.32 2.40 38.15
C MET A 1 60.00 2.93 37.64
N ALA A 2 59.11 2.04 37.24
CA ALA A 2 57.78 2.41 36.80
C ALA A 2 56.85 2.34 38.04
N SER A 3 56.32 3.49 38.46
CA SER A 3 55.35 3.58 39.55
C SER A 3 53.98 3.03 39.07
N THR A 4 53.64 1.87 39.55
CA THR A 4 52.31 1.30 39.38
C THR A 4 51.35 2.13 40.27
N THR A 5 50.57 2.99 39.65
CA THR A 5 49.48 3.72 40.29
C THR A 5 48.37 2.71 40.62
N ALA A 6 48.27 2.28 41.86
CA ALA A 6 47.19 1.48 42.34
C ALA A 6 45.87 2.24 42.15
N SER A 7 45.01 1.77 41.26
CA SER A 7 43.67 2.34 41.08
C SER A 7 42.85 2.13 42.34
N ARG A 8 42.49 3.25 42.98
CA ARG A 8 41.58 3.26 44.14
C ARG A 8 40.25 2.62 43.70
N PRO A 9 39.68 1.68 44.46
CA PRO A 9 38.41 1.08 44.06
C PRO A 9 37.35 2.20 43.89
N PRO A 10 36.48 2.11 42.88
CA PRO A 10 35.47 3.12 42.60
C PRO A 10 34.56 3.25 43.81
N ALA A 11 34.39 4.47 44.32
CA ALA A 11 33.43 4.74 45.38
C ALA A 11 32.01 4.41 44.83
N LEU A 12 31.27 3.58 45.54
CA LEU A 12 29.91 3.20 45.19
C LEU A 12 28.92 4.15 45.85
N MET A 13 27.90 4.58 45.09
CA MET A 13 26.84 5.44 45.58
C MET A 13 25.50 4.72 45.45
N PRO A 14 24.71 4.58 46.53
CA PRO A 14 23.37 4.00 46.45
C PRO A 14 22.44 4.97 45.72
N VAL A 15 21.69 4.46 44.72
CA VAL A 15 20.66 5.18 43.98
C VAL A 15 19.47 4.26 43.75
N SER A 16 18.27 4.83 43.69
CA SER A 16 17.07 4.13 43.31
C SER A 16 16.77 4.40 41.81
N ILE A 17 16.61 3.36 41.00
CA ILE A 17 16.32 3.50 39.60
C ILE A 17 14.90 3.03 39.35
N ARG A 18 14.06 3.92 38.78
CA ARG A 18 12.65 3.66 38.44
C ARG A 18 12.45 3.58 36.96
N MET A 19 11.77 2.52 36.52
CA MET A 19 11.33 2.33 35.17
C MET A 19 9.84 1.92 35.15
N GLY A 20 8.96 2.84 34.80
CA GLY A 20 7.50 2.66 34.93
C GLY A 20 7.13 2.46 36.43
N GLU A 21 6.46 1.35 36.73
CA GLU A 21 6.08 0.98 38.10
C GLU A 21 7.19 0.25 38.89
N ASN A 22 8.24 -0.20 38.23
CA ASN A 22 9.31 -0.96 38.83
C ASN A 22 10.40 -0.04 39.37
N THR A 23 10.78 -0.20 40.66
CA THR A 23 11.89 0.51 41.29
C THR A 23 12.90 -0.50 41.80
N VAL A 24 14.18 -0.26 41.51
CA VAL A 24 15.30 -1.12 41.94
C VAL A 24 16.35 -0.26 42.61
N ASP A 25 16.72 -0.61 43.82
CA ASP A 25 17.81 0.03 44.55
C ASP A 25 19.13 -0.65 44.22
N MET A 26 20.10 0.12 43.76
CA MET A 26 21.43 -0.40 43.43
C MET A 26 22.55 0.58 43.78
N SER A 27 23.76 0.05 43.90
CA SER A 27 24.95 0.84 44.08
C SER A 27 25.70 1.01 42.77
N VAL A 28 25.88 2.26 42.33
CA VAL A 28 26.53 2.59 41.05
C VAL A 28 27.89 3.29 41.31
N PRO A 29 28.89 3.09 40.43
CA PRO A 29 30.20 3.72 40.58
C PRO A 29 30.10 5.24 40.32
N THR A 30 30.71 6.01 41.20
CA THR A 30 30.64 7.48 41.16
C THR A 30 31.59 8.13 40.16
N ASN A 31 32.72 7.47 39.86
CA ASN A 31 33.81 8.02 39.07
C ASN A 31 33.81 7.52 37.60
N VAL A 32 32.78 6.82 37.19
CA VAL A 32 32.64 6.24 35.85
C VAL A 32 31.57 7.02 35.07
N ALA A 33 31.75 7.21 33.78
CA ALA A 33 30.77 7.87 32.96
C ALA A 33 29.46 7.03 32.88
N LEU A 34 28.33 7.71 32.88
CA LEU A 34 27.01 7.06 32.86
C LEU A 34 26.85 6.05 31.74
N ALA A 35 27.43 6.33 30.57
CA ALA A 35 27.39 5.48 29.38
C ALA A 35 27.99 4.08 29.59
N GLU A 36 29.00 3.95 30.46
CA GLU A 36 29.72 2.69 30.68
C GLU A 36 28.92 1.68 31.51
N PHE A 37 28.08 2.15 32.42
CA PHE A 37 27.29 1.25 33.29
C PHE A 37 25.79 1.28 33.00
N ALA A 38 25.28 2.22 32.21
CA ALA A 38 23.88 2.30 31.84
C ALA A 38 23.36 1.00 31.16
N PRO A 39 24.09 0.30 30.26
CA PRO A 39 23.65 -0.97 29.72
C PRO A 39 23.43 -2.06 30.77
N ASN A 40 24.28 -2.11 31.81
CA ASN A 40 24.16 -3.06 32.92
C ASN A 40 22.93 -2.76 33.79
N ILE A 41 22.61 -1.48 34.00
CA ILE A 41 21.38 -1.08 34.68
C ILE A 41 20.15 -1.55 33.95
N VAL A 42 20.11 -1.29 32.64
CA VAL A 42 18.99 -1.70 31.77
C VAL A 42 18.78 -3.21 31.81
N SER A 43 19.87 -3.99 31.71
CA SER A 43 19.78 -5.45 31.72
C SER A 43 19.29 -6.02 33.07
N GLN A 44 19.62 -5.38 34.20
CA GLN A 44 19.16 -5.81 35.50
C GLN A 44 17.68 -5.48 35.79
N ILE A 45 17.18 -4.36 35.26
CA ILE A 45 15.79 -3.91 35.52
C ILE A 45 14.79 -4.60 34.60
N THR A 46 15.19 -4.87 33.36
CA THR A 46 14.21 -5.27 32.32
C THR A 46 14.07 -6.78 32.17
N GLN A 47 14.94 -7.63 32.71
CA GLN A 47 15.00 -9.10 32.42
C GLN A 47 14.87 -9.42 30.92
N LEU A 48 15.17 -8.46 30.04
CA LEU A 48 14.89 -8.51 28.62
C LEU A 48 16.09 -9.07 27.85
N SER A 49 15.77 -9.79 26.80
CA SER A 49 16.73 -10.31 25.83
C SER A 49 17.60 -9.21 25.18
N ALA A 50 18.80 -9.57 24.75
CA ALA A 50 19.81 -8.69 24.16
C ALA A 50 19.30 -7.80 22.98
N SER A 51 18.18 -8.14 22.35
CA SER A 51 17.56 -7.36 21.27
C SER A 51 16.88 -6.06 21.74
N SER A 52 16.54 -5.93 23.03
CA SER A 52 15.93 -4.72 23.58
C SER A 52 16.97 -3.73 24.10
N ALA A 53 18.19 -4.16 24.33
CA ALA A 53 19.28 -3.31 24.81
C ALA A 53 19.83 -2.34 23.75
N SER A 54 19.51 -2.56 22.47
CA SER A 54 19.89 -1.67 21.35
C SER A 54 18.96 -0.47 21.14
N GLN A 55 17.83 -0.43 21.85
CA GLN A 55 16.95 0.75 21.84
C GLN A 55 17.52 1.75 22.87
N GLY A 56 17.88 2.94 22.39
CA GLY A 56 18.47 3.98 23.25
C GLY A 56 17.59 4.29 24.46
N TYR A 57 18.22 4.47 25.63
CA TYR A 57 17.54 4.84 26.88
C TYR A 57 17.95 6.24 27.30
N ARG A 58 17.02 6.95 27.90
CA ARG A 58 17.24 8.27 28.53
C ARG A 58 17.14 8.11 30.04
N ILE A 59 18.11 8.67 30.75
CA ILE A 59 18.10 8.70 32.21
C ILE A 59 17.86 10.13 32.65
N THR A 60 16.86 10.33 33.50
CA THR A 60 16.51 11.64 34.09
C THR A 60 16.58 11.58 35.61
N ASN A 61 16.84 12.71 36.25
CA ASN A 61 16.71 12.82 37.70
C ASN A 61 15.21 13.00 38.08
N SER A 62 14.93 12.99 39.39
CA SER A 62 13.57 13.20 39.95
C SER A 62 12.94 14.55 39.58
N GLN A 63 13.72 15.53 39.11
CA GLN A 63 13.28 16.85 38.66
C GLN A 63 13.05 16.93 37.14
N GLY A 64 13.16 15.81 36.42
CA GLY A 64 12.97 15.76 34.96
C GLY A 64 14.19 16.21 34.14
N ARG A 65 15.33 16.56 34.77
CA ARG A 65 16.55 16.93 34.03
C ARG A 65 17.21 15.70 33.46
N VAL A 66 17.43 15.72 32.11
CA VAL A 66 18.16 14.66 31.39
C VAL A 66 19.61 14.65 31.82
N LEU A 67 20.13 13.48 32.19
CA LEU A 67 21.53 13.29 32.54
C LEU A 67 22.37 13.05 31.28
N ASP A 68 23.54 13.71 31.24
CA ASP A 68 24.53 13.54 30.18
C ASP A 68 25.26 12.21 30.35
N GLN A 69 25.16 11.35 29.34
CA GLN A 69 25.75 10.00 29.39
C GLN A 69 27.29 10.02 29.38
N SER A 70 27.90 11.09 28.91
CA SER A 70 29.36 11.25 28.87
C SER A 70 29.97 11.67 30.19
N GLN A 71 29.17 12.11 31.17
CA GLN A 71 29.63 12.63 32.46
C GLN A 71 29.37 11.65 33.60
N THR A 72 30.11 11.83 34.70
CA THR A 72 29.92 11.07 35.94
C THR A 72 28.73 11.60 36.73
N LEU A 73 28.11 10.76 37.56
CA LEU A 73 26.95 11.16 38.39
C LEU A 73 27.29 12.30 39.36
N ILE A 74 28.50 12.32 39.90
CA ILE A 74 28.97 13.40 40.84
C ILE A 74 29.04 14.73 40.08
N ASN A 75 29.58 14.76 38.87
CA ASN A 75 29.70 15.99 38.09
C ASN A 75 28.33 16.57 37.71
N GLN A 76 27.32 15.73 37.70
CA GLN A 76 25.95 16.14 37.43
C GLN A 76 25.13 16.48 38.67
N GLY A 77 25.77 16.45 39.87
CA GLY A 77 25.15 16.84 41.13
C GLY A 77 24.22 15.79 41.74
N ILE A 78 24.32 14.53 41.32
CA ILE A 78 23.53 13.43 41.86
C ILE A 78 24.14 13.01 43.21
N GLN A 79 23.29 12.88 44.22
CA GLN A 79 23.68 12.51 45.60
C GLN A 79 23.23 11.09 45.93
N ALA A 80 23.83 10.50 46.95
CA ALA A 80 23.42 9.21 47.47
C ALA A 80 21.93 9.24 47.88
N GLY A 81 21.16 8.21 47.47
CA GLY A 81 19.71 8.15 47.68
C GLY A 81 18.86 8.87 46.64
N SER A 82 19.48 9.46 45.59
CA SER A 82 18.73 10.07 44.51
C SER A 82 17.96 9.04 43.69
N VAL A 83 16.75 9.43 43.24
CA VAL A 83 15.93 8.62 42.32
C VAL A 83 16.28 9.01 40.90
N LEU A 84 16.67 8.02 40.10
CA LEU A 84 16.91 8.14 38.67
C LEU A 84 15.77 7.47 37.93
N ILE A 85 15.23 8.13 36.90
CA ILE A 85 14.12 7.61 36.06
C ILE A 85 14.70 7.17 34.73
N LEU A 86 14.50 5.90 34.37
CA LEU A 86 14.91 5.30 33.11
C LEU A 86 13.70 5.23 32.15
N SER A 87 13.80 5.89 31.02
CA SER A 87 12.77 5.86 29.95
C SER A 87 13.37 5.43 28.61
N LYS A 88 12.61 4.74 27.79
CA LYS A 88 13.03 4.42 26.41
C LYS A 88 13.01 5.70 25.57
N ILE A 89 13.99 5.85 24.67
CA ILE A 89 13.95 6.92 23.67
C ILE A 89 12.80 6.60 22.70
N GLY A 90 11.74 7.41 22.73
CA GLY A 90 10.49 7.18 21.98
C GLY A 90 9.27 6.85 22.84
N ASP A 91 9.46 6.54 24.11
CA ASP A 91 8.39 6.42 25.10
C ASP A 91 8.14 7.81 25.71
N SER A 92 7.27 8.59 25.07
CA SER A 92 6.88 9.92 25.53
C SER A 92 5.78 9.88 26.61
N THR A 93 5.69 8.80 27.38
CA THR A 93 4.95 8.83 28.63
C THR A 93 5.82 9.52 29.72
N GLN A 94 6.04 10.83 29.51
CA GLN A 94 6.18 11.68 30.67
C GLN A 94 4.90 11.50 31.49
N ASP A 95 5.04 11.19 32.78
CA ASP A 95 4.01 11.48 33.79
C ASP A 95 3.81 13.02 33.78
N LEU A 96 3.13 13.54 32.80
CA LEU A 96 2.65 14.92 32.71
C LEU A 96 1.63 15.03 33.85
N ARG A 97 2.06 15.54 35.03
CA ARG A 97 1.13 15.99 36.03
C ARG A 97 0.51 17.26 35.52
N TYR A 98 -0.70 17.14 35.03
CA TYR A 98 -1.51 18.26 34.61
C TYR A 98 -2.14 18.88 35.85
N ASP A 99 -1.94 20.17 36.04
CA ASP A 99 -2.61 20.94 37.11
C ASP A 99 -4.07 21.28 36.74
N ASP A 100 -4.41 21.16 35.43
CA ASP A 100 -5.76 21.41 34.92
C ASP A 100 -6.24 20.21 34.07
N LEU A 101 -7.48 19.77 34.33
CA LEU A 101 -8.16 18.72 33.62
C LEU A 101 -8.34 19.06 32.12
N VAL A 102 -8.53 20.34 31.78
CA VAL A 102 -8.70 20.80 30.40
C VAL A 102 -7.41 20.63 29.61
N GLU A 103 -6.25 20.96 30.23
CA GLU A 103 -4.93 20.77 29.64
C GLU A 103 -4.61 19.27 29.48
N ALA A 104 -4.96 18.45 30.47
CA ALA A 104 -4.81 16.98 30.38
C ALA A 104 -5.61 16.38 29.25
N VAL A 105 -6.86 16.78 29.07
CA VAL A 105 -7.74 16.33 27.98
C VAL A 105 -7.23 16.86 26.64
N GLY A 106 -6.81 18.12 26.55
CA GLY A 106 -6.24 18.72 25.33
C GLY A 106 -5.00 17.95 24.87
N THR A 107 -4.06 17.71 25.77
CA THR A 107 -2.82 16.97 25.44
C THR A 107 -3.09 15.48 25.13
N ALA A 108 -4.05 14.85 25.83
CA ALA A 108 -4.47 13.48 25.50
C ALA A 108 -5.08 13.40 24.10
N VAL A 109 -5.92 14.34 23.72
CA VAL A 109 -6.51 14.43 22.37
C VAL A 109 -5.43 14.71 21.32
N GLU A 110 -4.49 15.61 21.57
CA GLU A 110 -3.37 15.90 20.65
C GLU A 110 -2.42 14.71 20.46
N ASN A 111 -2.20 13.92 21.52
CA ASN A 111 -1.35 12.73 21.44
C ASN A 111 -2.05 11.54 20.78
N ASP A 112 -3.35 11.38 20.98
CA ASP A 112 -4.13 10.25 20.46
C ASP A 112 -4.67 10.53 19.04
N GLN A 113 -4.98 11.78 18.74
CA GLN A 113 -5.43 12.23 17.43
C GLN A 113 -4.41 13.22 16.87
N ALA A 114 -3.62 12.76 15.89
CA ALA A 114 -2.67 13.64 15.20
C ALA A 114 -3.40 14.93 14.71
N PRO A 115 -2.96 16.13 15.15
CA PRO A 115 -3.65 17.37 14.78
C PRO A 115 -3.62 17.57 13.27
N TRP A 116 -4.69 18.12 12.73
CA TRP A 116 -4.78 18.49 11.32
C TRP A 116 -3.71 19.53 10.99
N ASN A 117 -2.84 19.22 10.03
CA ASN A 117 -1.76 20.08 9.59
C ASN A 117 -1.92 20.53 8.12
N SER A 118 -1.06 21.44 7.65
CA SER A 118 -1.05 21.92 6.28
C SER A 118 -0.84 20.81 5.25
N ASP A 119 -0.05 19.77 5.59
CA ASP A 119 0.25 18.65 4.70
C ASP A 119 -1.00 17.79 4.45
N ASN A 120 -1.80 17.55 5.51
CA ASN A 120 -3.09 16.88 5.39
C ASN A 120 -4.07 17.67 4.51
N SER A 121 -4.00 19.02 4.55
CA SER A 121 -4.86 19.87 3.71
C SER A 121 -4.46 19.75 2.24
N VAL A 122 -3.18 19.68 1.91
CA VAL A 122 -2.70 19.49 0.53
C VAL A 122 -3.07 18.09 0.02
N ASP A 123 -2.87 17.05 0.82
CA ASP A 123 -3.26 15.69 0.44
C ASP A 123 -4.77 15.59 0.18
N LEU A 124 -5.59 16.18 1.07
CA LEU A 124 -7.05 16.21 0.86
C LEU A 124 -7.43 16.97 -0.41
N SER A 125 -6.81 18.13 -0.66
CA SER A 125 -7.11 18.95 -1.85
C SER A 125 -6.73 18.26 -3.14
N THR A 126 -5.62 17.51 -3.16
CA THR A 126 -5.18 16.72 -4.35
C THR A 126 -6.09 15.53 -4.58
N HIS A 127 -6.56 14.84 -3.53
CA HIS A 127 -7.54 13.76 -3.66
C HIS A 127 -8.90 14.28 -4.12
N ALA A 128 -9.36 15.41 -3.57
CA ALA A 128 -10.60 16.05 -4.00
C ALA A 128 -10.52 16.48 -5.47
N SER A 129 -9.40 17.09 -5.89
CA SER A 129 -9.16 17.45 -7.29
C SER A 129 -9.16 16.24 -8.21
N ALA A 130 -8.54 15.13 -7.80
CA ALA A 130 -8.57 13.89 -8.56
C ALA A 130 -9.99 13.34 -8.73
N LEU A 131 -10.82 13.39 -7.67
CA LEU A 131 -12.23 12.98 -7.74
C LEU A 131 -13.04 13.87 -8.68
N LEU A 132 -12.81 15.19 -8.68
CA LEU A 132 -13.47 16.11 -9.62
C LEU A 132 -13.06 15.82 -11.06
N VAL A 133 -11.78 15.55 -11.33
CA VAL A 133 -11.27 15.14 -12.64
C VAL A 133 -11.89 13.83 -13.10
N LEU A 134 -11.97 12.82 -12.22
CA LEU A 134 -12.62 11.54 -12.53
C LEU A 134 -14.12 11.72 -12.80
N THR A 135 -14.80 12.58 -12.02
CA THR A 135 -16.21 12.91 -12.25
C THR A 135 -16.39 13.56 -13.62
N ALA A 136 -15.53 14.52 -13.99
CA ALA A 136 -15.55 15.11 -15.32
C ALA A 136 -15.33 14.07 -16.43
N ALA A 137 -14.40 13.12 -16.23
CA ALA A 137 -14.18 12.02 -17.18
C ALA A 137 -15.44 11.16 -17.38
N VAL A 138 -16.15 10.82 -16.28
CA VAL A 138 -17.42 10.08 -16.35
C VAL A 138 -18.51 10.88 -17.07
N LEU A 139 -18.64 12.17 -16.78
CA LEU A 139 -19.63 13.04 -17.46
C LEU A 139 -19.35 13.17 -18.96
N ILE A 140 -18.08 13.30 -19.36
CA ILE A 140 -17.69 13.32 -20.78
C ILE A 140 -18.02 11.97 -21.44
N PHE A 141 -17.73 10.85 -20.76
CA PHE A 141 -18.03 9.52 -21.27
C PHE A 141 -19.54 9.28 -21.47
N THR A 142 -20.36 9.74 -20.52
CA THR A 142 -21.82 9.50 -20.56
C THR A 142 -22.59 10.49 -21.43
N GLY A 143 -22.21 11.78 -21.35
CA GLY A 143 -22.96 12.88 -22.02
C GLY A 143 -22.29 13.42 -23.27
N GLY A 144 -21.00 13.16 -23.48
CA GLY A 144 -20.21 13.78 -24.55
C GLY A 144 -20.10 12.99 -25.85
N ARG A 145 -20.79 11.85 -26.00
CA ARG A 145 -20.62 10.95 -27.16
C ARG A 145 -21.00 11.62 -28.47
N GLY A 146 -20.10 11.54 -29.46
CA GLY A 146 -20.27 12.14 -30.77
C GLY A 146 -20.12 13.67 -30.79
N SER A 147 -19.64 14.26 -29.69
CA SER A 147 -19.46 15.69 -29.56
C SER A 147 -18.01 16.10 -29.48
N TYR A 148 -17.58 16.97 -30.40
CA TYR A 148 -16.26 17.61 -30.32
C TYR A 148 -16.10 18.51 -29.09
N LEU A 149 -17.21 18.95 -28.46
CA LEU A 149 -17.16 19.70 -27.20
C LEU A 149 -16.59 18.84 -26.07
N GLY A 150 -16.97 17.55 -25.98
CA GLY A 150 -16.41 16.62 -25.02
C GLY A 150 -14.89 16.44 -25.19
N LEU A 151 -14.43 16.37 -26.45
CA LEU A 151 -12.99 16.31 -26.75
C LEU A 151 -12.28 17.60 -26.32
N ILE A 152 -12.77 18.76 -26.72
CA ILE A 152 -12.12 20.06 -26.44
C ILE A 152 -12.07 20.33 -24.91
N THR A 153 -13.21 20.16 -24.23
CA THR A 153 -13.29 20.40 -22.77
C THR A 153 -12.45 19.38 -21.99
N GLY A 154 -12.44 18.10 -22.39
CA GLY A 154 -11.64 17.06 -21.76
C GLY A 154 -10.14 17.24 -21.99
N LEU A 155 -9.70 17.64 -23.19
CA LEU A 155 -8.28 17.95 -23.44
C LEU A 155 -7.84 19.22 -22.72
N ALA A 156 -8.68 20.26 -22.67
CA ALA A 156 -8.40 21.46 -21.86
C ALA A 156 -8.26 21.13 -20.38
N GLY A 157 -9.18 20.31 -19.84
CA GLY A 157 -9.08 19.79 -18.47
C GLY A 157 -7.83 18.95 -18.23
N THR A 158 -7.43 18.12 -19.18
CA THR A 158 -6.20 17.33 -19.14
C THR A 158 -4.95 18.22 -19.06
N LEU A 159 -4.90 19.29 -19.84
CA LEU A 159 -3.80 20.25 -19.81
C LEU A 159 -3.75 21.00 -18.48
N LEU A 160 -4.89 21.48 -17.96
CA LEU A 160 -4.96 22.15 -16.67
C LEU A 160 -4.56 21.24 -15.51
N ALA A 161 -5.05 20.00 -15.49
CA ALA A 161 -4.67 19.01 -14.48
C ALA A 161 -3.19 18.64 -14.57
N SER A 162 -2.61 18.53 -15.77
CA SER A 162 -1.19 18.28 -15.99
C SER A 162 -0.33 19.44 -15.50
N LEU A 163 -0.75 20.69 -15.74
CA LEU A 163 -0.08 21.88 -15.23
C LEU A 163 -0.13 21.93 -13.70
N ALA A 164 -1.29 21.68 -13.10
CA ALA A 164 -1.45 21.62 -11.64
C ALA A 164 -0.54 20.51 -11.04
N CYS A 165 -0.52 19.32 -11.64
CA CYS A 165 0.37 18.24 -11.24
C CYS A 165 1.85 18.64 -11.34
N ALA A 166 2.26 19.35 -12.40
CA ALA A 166 3.62 19.86 -12.59
C ALA A 166 4.02 20.88 -11.52
N LEU A 167 3.10 21.75 -11.12
CA LEU A 167 3.34 22.75 -10.07
C LEU A 167 3.48 22.08 -8.70
N ILE A 168 2.59 21.15 -8.36
CA ILE A 168 2.63 20.42 -7.09
C ILE A 168 3.88 19.54 -7.01
N SER A 169 4.29 18.87 -8.10
CA SER A 169 5.46 18.02 -8.12
C SER A 169 6.77 18.75 -7.86
N ARG A 170 6.81 20.06 -8.06
CA ARG A 170 7.95 20.94 -7.77
C ARG A 170 7.93 21.50 -6.33
N SER A 171 6.85 21.31 -5.61
CA SER A 171 6.74 21.67 -4.20
C SER A 171 7.50 20.66 -3.31
N THR A 172 7.62 20.95 -2.03
CA THR A 172 8.31 20.08 -1.04
C THR A 172 7.59 18.75 -0.79
N GLN A 173 6.32 18.64 -1.17
CA GLN A 173 5.48 17.45 -0.93
C GLN A 173 5.55 16.48 -2.11
N ARG A 174 6.40 15.46 -1.98
CA ARG A 174 6.76 14.55 -3.10
C ARG A 174 5.68 13.53 -3.48
N LEU A 175 4.74 13.16 -2.59
CA LEU A 175 3.74 12.11 -2.82
C LEU A 175 2.35 12.65 -3.20
N ALA A 176 2.06 13.91 -2.86
CA ALA A 176 0.77 14.54 -3.10
C ALA A 176 0.24 14.48 -4.56
N PRO A 177 1.09 14.61 -5.62
CA PRO A 177 0.58 14.65 -6.98
C PRO A 177 0.09 13.31 -7.54
N LEU A 178 0.28 12.17 -6.84
CA LEU A 178 -0.01 10.85 -7.41
C LEU A 178 -1.49 10.61 -7.73
N SER A 179 -2.40 11.00 -6.85
CA SER A 179 -3.84 10.81 -7.10
C SER A 179 -4.32 11.62 -8.31
N LEU A 180 -3.87 12.87 -8.41
CA LEU A 180 -4.15 13.71 -9.56
C LEU A 180 -3.48 13.17 -10.84
N ALA A 181 -2.22 12.76 -10.77
CA ALA A 181 -1.49 12.19 -11.91
C ALA A 181 -2.19 10.95 -12.49
N HIS A 182 -2.76 10.07 -11.65
CA HIS A 182 -3.47 8.89 -12.13
C HIS A 182 -4.86 9.20 -12.72
N SER A 183 -5.49 10.33 -12.36
CA SER A 183 -6.76 10.74 -12.94
C SER A 183 -6.61 11.37 -14.34
N ILE A 184 -5.46 11.97 -14.66
CA ILE A 184 -5.18 12.64 -15.93
C ILE A 184 -5.34 11.71 -17.16
N PRO A 185 -4.74 10.49 -17.19
CA PRO A 185 -4.89 9.59 -18.32
C PRO A 185 -6.34 9.10 -18.54
N ILE A 186 -7.12 8.98 -17.47
CA ILE A 186 -8.53 8.62 -17.56
C ILE A 186 -9.32 9.74 -18.20
N LEU A 187 -9.07 11.00 -17.84
CA LEU A 187 -9.72 12.16 -18.45
C LEU A 187 -9.34 12.30 -19.92
N ALA A 188 -8.04 12.19 -20.25
CA ALA A 188 -7.56 12.24 -21.62
C ALA A 188 -8.18 11.12 -22.48
N GLY A 189 -8.26 9.91 -21.94
CA GLY A 189 -8.91 8.77 -22.57
C GLY A 189 -10.39 9.03 -22.84
N SER A 190 -11.13 9.50 -21.83
CA SER A 190 -12.56 9.83 -21.97
C SER A 190 -12.82 10.95 -22.99
N ALA A 191 -11.92 11.94 -23.06
CA ALA A 191 -12.00 13.02 -24.05
C ALA A 191 -11.88 12.49 -25.48
N VAL A 192 -10.86 11.68 -25.77
CA VAL A 192 -10.67 11.10 -27.10
C VAL A 192 -11.77 10.12 -27.45
N MET A 193 -12.20 9.29 -26.49
CA MET A 193 -13.30 8.35 -26.66
C MET A 193 -14.62 9.04 -27.03
N SER A 194 -14.89 10.25 -26.51
CA SER A 194 -16.12 10.99 -26.81
C SER A 194 -16.21 11.43 -28.25
N ALA A 195 -15.08 11.67 -28.91
CA ALA A 195 -15.03 12.17 -30.30
C ALA A 195 -15.15 11.05 -31.36
N ILE A 196 -14.84 9.81 -31.00
CA ILE A 196 -14.83 8.70 -31.95
C ILE A 196 -16.25 8.11 -32.05
N PRO A 197 -16.89 8.09 -33.23
CA PRO A 197 -18.21 7.50 -33.40
C PRO A 197 -18.16 5.97 -33.35
N GLY A 198 -19.29 5.34 -32.96
CA GLY A 198 -19.45 3.89 -32.95
C GLY A 198 -19.73 3.29 -31.57
N SER A 199 -19.66 1.95 -31.50
CA SER A 199 -19.82 1.23 -30.24
C SER A 199 -18.67 1.58 -29.29
N TRP A 200 -18.99 1.88 -28.04
CA TRP A 200 -17.99 2.27 -27.04
C TRP A 200 -16.90 1.21 -26.82
N SER A 201 -17.20 -0.05 -27.06
CA SER A 201 -16.30 -1.20 -26.85
C SER A 201 -15.33 -1.46 -28.03
N ALA A 202 -15.45 -0.71 -29.13
CA ALA A 202 -14.62 -0.84 -30.33
C ALA A 202 -13.61 0.33 -30.41
N LEU A 203 -13.58 1.01 -31.56
CA LEU A 203 -12.61 2.10 -31.80
C LEU A 203 -12.62 3.23 -30.75
N PRO A 204 -13.77 3.63 -30.15
CA PRO A 204 -13.74 4.57 -29.04
C PRO A 204 -12.90 4.09 -27.85
N LEU A 205 -13.01 2.80 -27.47
CA LEU A 205 -12.21 2.22 -26.40
C LEU A 205 -10.71 2.16 -26.78
N ALA A 206 -10.40 1.92 -28.05
CA ALA A 206 -9.02 2.01 -28.54
C ALA A 206 -8.47 3.44 -28.39
N GLY A 207 -9.26 4.45 -28.75
CA GLY A 207 -8.93 5.86 -28.57
C GLY A 207 -8.68 6.24 -27.11
N PHE A 208 -9.53 5.73 -26.21
CA PHE A 208 -9.33 5.87 -24.78
C PHE A 208 -7.96 5.33 -24.35
N GLY A 209 -7.65 4.09 -24.73
CA GLY A 209 -6.40 3.42 -24.33
C GLY A 209 -5.17 4.12 -24.89
N ILE A 210 -5.19 4.53 -26.15
CA ILE A 210 -4.07 5.24 -26.78
C ILE A 210 -3.84 6.61 -26.11
N ALA A 211 -4.91 7.38 -25.86
CA ALA A 211 -4.80 8.67 -25.20
C ALA A 211 -4.30 8.53 -23.75
N ALA A 212 -4.73 7.48 -23.05
CA ALA A 212 -4.21 7.17 -21.71
C ALA A 212 -2.71 6.84 -21.74
N ILE A 213 -2.23 6.07 -22.72
CA ILE A 213 -0.80 5.77 -22.88
C ILE A 213 0.00 7.05 -23.19
N VAL A 214 -0.47 7.88 -24.12
CA VAL A 214 0.20 9.11 -24.52
C VAL A 214 0.30 10.08 -23.33
N SER A 215 -0.81 10.29 -22.62
CA SER A 215 -0.80 11.18 -21.44
C SER A 215 0.05 10.60 -20.29
N ALA A 216 0.08 9.29 -20.11
CA ALA A 216 0.99 8.63 -19.17
C ALA A 216 2.47 8.85 -19.55
N ALA A 217 2.80 8.81 -20.84
CA ALA A 217 4.15 9.13 -21.30
C ALA A 217 4.53 10.60 -21.03
N ILE A 218 3.59 11.55 -21.13
CA ILE A 218 3.81 12.97 -20.78
C ILE A 218 4.08 13.10 -19.27
N LEU A 219 3.39 12.32 -18.42
CA LEU A 219 3.62 12.33 -16.99
C LEU A 219 5.04 11.89 -16.58
N LEU A 220 5.76 11.12 -17.41
CA LEU A 220 7.18 10.82 -17.17
C LEU A 220 8.07 12.09 -17.16
N ILE A 221 7.65 13.13 -17.87
CA ILE A 221 8.37 14.41 -17.92
C ILE A 221 8.01 15.27 -16.69
N ILE A 222 6.78 15.15 -16.21
CA ILE A 222 6.21 15.97 -15.14
C ILE A 222 6.63 15.46 -13.77
N LEU A 223 6.55 14.12 -13.56
CA LEU A 223 6.78 13.51 -12.27
C LEU A 223 8.28 13.32 -11.97
N PRO A 224 8.68 13.42 -10.69
CA PRO A 224 10.05 13.12 -10.28
C PRO A 224 10.39 11.64 -10.56
N LYS A 225 11.67 11.36 -10.85
CA LYS A 225 12.17 10.02 -11.22
C LYS A 225 11.82 8.93 -10.20
N THR A 226 11.70 9.28 -8.94
CA THR A 226 11.30 8.36 -7.86
C THR A 226 9.86 7.83 -8.00
N LEU A 227 9.00 8.54 -8.73
CA LEU A 227 7.60 8.18 -8.97
C LEU A 227 7.35 7.61 -10.37
N HIS A 228 8.37 7.46 -11.21
CA HIS A 228 8.21 6.90 -12.57
C HIS A 228 7.63 5.47 -12.55
N GLY A 229 7.90 4.69 -11.49
CA GLY A 229 7.31 3.37 -11.31
C GLY A 229 5.77 3.39 -11.26
N SER A 230 5.17 4.48 -10.78
CA SER A 230 3.72 4.63 -10.66
C SER A 230 3.00 4.73 -12.01
N ILE A 231 3.70 5.14 -13.06
CA ILE A 231 3.16 5.30 -14.41
C ILE A 231 2.84 3.93 -15.07
N ALA A 232 3.35 2.84 -14.52
CA ALA A 232 3.00 1.51 -14.97
C ALA A 232 1.47 1.23 -14.90
N ALA A 233 0.75 1.86 -13.95
CA ALA A 233 -0.70 1.70 -13.85
C ALA A 233 -1.45 2.24 -15.09
N PRO A 234 -1.33 3.53 -15.46
CA PRO A 234 -2.00 4.05 -16.65
C PRO A 234 -1.53 3.40 -17.95
N LEU A 235 -0.27 2.98 -18.05
CA LEU A 235 0.19 2.20 -19.20
C LEU A 235 -0.51 0.86 -19.30
N THR A 236 -0.69 0.14 -18.18
CA THR A 236 -1.30 -1.19 -18.17
C THR A 236 -2.77 -1.14 -18.56
N TYR A 237 -3.60 -0.30 -17.92
CA TYR A 237 -5.01 -0.22 -18.30
C TYR A 237 -5.21 0.45 -19.67
N GLY A 238 -4.35 1.41 -20.04
CA GLY A 238 -4.36 2.03 -21.36
C GLY A 238 -4.06 1.01 -22.47
N PHE A 239 -3.03 0.17 -22.28
CA PHE A 239 -2.71 -0.91 -23.21
C PHE A 239 -3.86 -1.94 -23.31
N SER A 240 -4.47 -2.30 -22.19
CA SER A 240 -5.61 -3.23 -22.16
C SER A 240 -6.79 -2.70 -22.95
N ALA A 241 -7.18 -1.44 -22.70
CA ALA A 241 -8.28 -0.78 -23.42
C ALA A 241 -7.98 -0.61 -24.91
N ALA A 242 -6.75 -0.18 -25.26
CA ALA A 242 -6.33 -0.05 -26.64
C ALA A 242 -6.39 -1.40 -27.38
N THR A 243 -5.87 -2.46 -26.76
CA THR A 243 -5.86 -3.80 -27.38
C THR A 243 -7.28 -4.34 -27.58
N ILE A 244 -8.16 -4.25 -26.58
CA ILE A 244 -9.56 -4.68 -26.70
C ILE A 244 -10.23 -3.90 -27.85
N GLY A 245 -10.10 -2.57 -27.83
CA GLY A 245 -10.74 -1.71 -28.82
C GLY A 245 -10.24 -1.92 -30.26
N LEU A 246 -8.93 -2.15 -30.45
CA LEU A 246 -8.34 -2.44 -31.75
C LEU A 246 -8.74 -3.83 -32.27
N LEU A 247 -8.69 -4.87 -31.42
CA LEU A 247 -9.10 -6.22 -31.78
C LEU A 247 -10.60 -6.29 -32.17
N THR A 248 -11.42 -5.52 -31.45
CA THR A 248 -12.86 -5.45 -31.74
C THR A 248 -13.14 -4.60 -32.98
N GLY A 249 -12.44 -3.46 -33.14
CA GLY A 249 -12.70 -2.51 -34.24
C GLY A 249 -12.13 -2.94 -35.57
N PHE A 250 -10.93 -3.48 -35.62
CA PHE A 250 -10.23 -3.88 -36.84
C PHE A 250 -10.06 -5.40 -37.00
N GLY A 251 -9.95 -6.13 -35.85
CA GLY A 251 -9.62 -7.55 -35.85
C GLY A 251 -10.81 -8.49 -36.08
N HIS A 252 -12.03 -7.95 -36.30
CA HIS A 252 -13.27 -8.72 -36.47
C HIS A 252 -13.56 -9.72 -35.31
N LEU A 253 -12.91 -9.58 -34.18
CA LEU A 253 -13.19 -10.37 -32.99
C LEU A 253 -14.40 -9.79 -32.25
N SER A 254 -15.22 -10.67 -31.68
CA SER A 254 -16.28 -10.19 -30.80
C SER A 254 -15.67 -9.52 -29.56
N THR A 255 -16.36 -8.52 -29.03
CA THR A 255 -15.94 -7.79 -27.82
C THR A 255 -15.65 -8.73 -26.64
N GLN A 256 -16.49 -9.78 -26.48
CA GLN A 256 -16.31 -10.78 -25.42
C GLN A 256 -15.03 -11.59 -25.59
N ARG A 257 -14.68 -12.00 -26.83
CA ARG A 257 -13.44 -12.74 -27.10
C ARG A 257 -12.22 -11.89 -26.76
N SER A 258 -12.19 -10.65 -27.23
CA SER A 258 -11.11 -9.72 -26.95
C SER A 258 -10.99 -9.45 -25.45
N ALA A 259 -12.11 -9.16 -24.77
CA ALA A 259 -12.14 -8.88 -23.34
C ALA A 259 -11.73 -10.10 -22.49
N SER A 260 -12.18 -11.31 -22.82
CA SER A 260 -11.84 -12.54 -22.08
C SER A 260 -10.35 -12.87 -22.15
N ALA A 261 -9.72 -12.70 -23.31
CA ALA A 261 -8.28 -12.90 -23.47
C ALA A 261 -7.48 -11.90 -22.65
N ILE A 262 -7.82 -10.60 -22.73
CA ILE A 262 -7.14 -9.54 -21.95
C ILE A 262 -7.38 -9.72 -20.47
N TYR A 263 -8.60 -10.06 -20.04
CA TYR A 263 -8.93 -10.36 -18.65
C TYR A 263 -8.02 -11.46 -18.08
N THR A 264 -7.91 -12.59 -18.78
CA THR A 264 -7.07 -13.72 -18.35
C THR A 264 -5.60 -13.30 -18.25
N LEU A 265 -5.11 -12.54 -19.24
CA LEU A 265 -3.74 -12.05 -19.25
C LEU A 265 -3.48 -11.08 -18.09
N LEU A 266 -4.42 -10.22 -17.73
CA LEU A 266 -4.30 -9.28 -16.61
C LEU A 266 -4.30 -9.99 -15.25
N ILE A 267 -5.10 -11.06 -15.08
CA ILE A 267 -5.02 -11.90 -13.86
C ILE A 267 -3.61 -12.48 -13.72
N VAL A 268 -3.07 -13.05 -14.79
CA VAL A 268 -1.70 -13.57 -14.80
C VAL A 268 -0.68 -12.47 -14.49
N LEU A 269 -0.85 -11.28 -15.08
CA LEU A 269 0.02 -10.13 -14.83
C LEU A 269 0.04 -9.73 -13.34
N ILE A 270 -1.12 -9.70 -12.66
CA ILE A 270 -1.19 -9.41 -11.22
C ILE A 270 -0.34 -10.38 -10.41
N LEU A 271 -0.35 -11.68 -10.77
CA LEU A 271 0.37 -12.71 -10.07
C LEU A 271 1.88 -12.64 -10.31
N ILE A 272 2.30 -12.30 -11.54
CA ILE A 272 3.73 -12.21 -11.88
C ILE A 272 4.33 -10.83 -11.65
N ALA A 273 3.52 -9.81 -11.28
CA ALA A 273 3.98 -8.45 -11.03
C ALA A 273 5.17 -8.36 -10.04
N PRO A 274 5.23 -9.11 -8.92
CA PRO A 274 6.38 -9.09 -8.02
C PRO A 274 7.68 -9.56 -8.69
N TRP A 275 7.61 -10.48 -9.64
CA TRP A 275 8.78 -10.97 -10.38
C TRP A 275 9.38 -9.88 -11.28
N PHE A 276 8.54 -9.05 -11.91
CA PHE A 276 9.01 -7.90 -12.68
C PHE A 276 9.73 -6.88 -11.81
N ALA A 277 9.23 -6.65 -10.60
CA ALA A 277 9.89 -5.76 -9.64
C ALA A 277 11.25 -6.31 -9.22
N MET A 278 11.33 -7.60 -8.89
CA MET A 278 12.60 -8.26 -8.53
C MET A 278 13.61 -8.26 -9.68
N ALA A 279 13.17 -8.45 -10.92
CA ALA A 279 14.04 -8.41 -12.09
C ALA A 279 14.72 -7.03 -12.30
N ARG A 280 14.11 -5.95 -11.80
CA ARG A 280 14.67 -4.60 -11.85
C ARG A 280 15.64 -4.27 -10.70
N ILE A 281 15.74 -5.14 -9.70
CA ILE A 281 16.69 -4.97 -8.60
C ILE A 281 17.92 -5.84 -8.92
N PRO A 282 18.96 -5.33 -9.61
CA PRO A 282 20.18 -6.09 -9.84
C PRO A 282 20.96 -6.15 -8.53
N ILE A 283 20.62 -7.09 -7.67
CA ILE A 283 21.47 -7.48 -6.54
C ILE A 283 22.58 -8.33 -7.12
N ARG A 284 23.64 -7.70 -7.61
CA ARG A 284 24.89 -8.40 -7.87
C ARG A 284 25.54 -8.63 -6.51
N VAL A 285 25.48 -9.84 -6.02
CA VAL A 285 26.36 -10.31 -4.94
C VAL A 285 27.75 -10.42 -5.57
N THR A 286 28.46 -9.30 -5.64
CA THR A 286 29.89 -9.29 -5.92
C THR A 286 30.57 -9.86 -4.68
N GLY A 287 31.42 -10.87 -4.85
CA GLY A 287 32.00 -11.68 -3.78
C GLY A 287 32.92 -10.97 -2.77
N ASN A 288 32.80 -9.66 -2.62
CA ASN A 288 33.44 -8.88 -1.58
C ASN A 288 32.36 -8.27 -0.68
N PRO A 289 32.24 -8.68 0.59
CA PRO A 289 31.21 -8.21 1.51
C PRO A 289 31.42 -6.75 1.97
N GLU A 290 32.43 -6.07 1.48
CA GLU A 290 32.72 -4.68 1.83
C GLU A 290 31.71 -3.73 1.19
N THR A 291 30.85 -3.20 2.05
CA THR A 291 29.97 -2.05 1.86
C THR A 291 28.75 -2.24 0.93
N ILE A 292 27.79 -3.04 1.35
CA ILE A 292 26.43 -2.89 0.84
C ILE A 292 25.89 -1.59 1.44
N ASP A 293 25.76 -0.55 0.60
CA ASP A 293 25.13 0.71 1.00
C ASP A 293 23.63 0.45 1.30
N ALA A 294 23.30 0.37 2.57
CA ALA A 294 21.94 0.08 3.05
C ALA A 294 20.92 1.09 2.47
N TYR A 295 21.31 2.34 2.25
CA TYR A 295 20.45 3.37 1.67
C TYR A 295 20.07 3.04 0.21
N GLN A 296 21.01 2.57 -0.60
CA GLN A 296 20.73 2.17 -1.99
C GLN A 296 19.83 0.95 -2.05
N VAL A 297 20.00 -0.01 -1.14
CA VAL A 297 19.13 -1.19 -1.06
C VAL A 297 17.69 -0.78 -0.73
N VAL A 298 17.48 0.02 0.31
CA VAL A 298 16.16 0.51 0.72
C VAL A 298 15.49 1.27 -0.43
N ARG A 299 16.22 2.14 -1.12
CA ARG A 299 15.70 2.90 -2.27
C ARG A 299 15.24 1.98 -3.40
N LYS A 300 16.07 1.00 -3.80
CA LYS A 300 15.73 0.04 -4.86
C LYS A 300 14.53 -0.84 -4.50
N VAL A 301 14.44 -1.28 -3.24
CA VAL A 301 13.30 -2.04 -2.74
C VAL A 301 12.01 -1.20 -2.82
N ASN A 302 12.07 0.07 -2.43
CA ASN A 302 10.94 0.97 -2.52
C ASN A 302 10.50 1.22 -3.98
N ASP A 303 11.44 1.43 -4.90
CA ASP A 303 11.15 1.59 -6.33
C ASP A 303 10.49 0.33 -6.92
N GLY A 304 10.97 -0.85 -6.53
CA GLY A 304 10.35 -2.14 -6.89
C GLY A 304 8.94 -2.30 -6.33
N HIS A 305 8.72 -1.87 -5.10
CA HIS A 305 7.40 -1.93 -4.46
C HIS A 305 6.39 -1.00 -5.14
N ILE A 306 6.79 0.23 -5.46
CA ILE A 306 5.98 1.19 -6.22
C ILE A 306 5.59 0.60 -7.58
N LEU A 307 6.52 -0.02 -8.29
CA LEU A 307 6.25 -0.67 -9.57
C LEU A 307 5.25 -1.82 -9.43
N THR A 308 5.41 -2.68 -8.41
CA THR A 308 4.50 -3.81 -8.16
C THR A 308 3.07 -3.32 -7.89
N ILE A 309 2.91 -2.36 -6.98
CA ILE A 309 1.60 -1.77 -6.66
C ILE A 309 0.98 -1.15 -7.90
N SER A 310 1.78 -0.41 -8.67
CA SER A 310 1.32 0.26 -9.89
C SER A 310 0.85 -0.74 -10.95
N LEU A 311 1.62 -1.79 -11.23
CA LEU A 311 1.22 -2.85 -12.16
C LEU A 311 -0.07 -3.54 -11.71
N LYS A 312 -0.19 -3.88 -10.43
CA LYS A 312 -1.39 -4.50 -9.87
C LYS A 312 -2.61 -3.57 -9.97
N THR A 313 -2.44 -2.29 -9.63
CA THR A 313 -3.51 -1.29 -9.75
C THR A 313 -3.94 -1.11 -11.20
N GLY A 314 -2.98 -0.97 -12.12
CA GLY A 314 -3.26 -0.84 -13.56
C GLY A 314 -3.97 -2.06 -14.13
N ALA A 315 -3.52 -3.26 -13.78
CA ALA A 315 -4.17 -4.50 -14.18
C ALA A 315 -5.59 -4.61 -13.59
N SER A 316 -5.78 -4.19 -12.33
CA SER A 316 -7.10 -4.16 -11.69
C SER A 316 -8.08 -3.22 -12.40
N LEU A 317 -7.62 -2.02 -12.78
CA LEU A 317 -8.43 -1.09 -13.58
C LEU A 317 -8.71 -1.65 -14.98
N GLY A 318 -7.74 -2.29 -15.62
CA GLY A 318 -7.94 -3.00 -16.89
C GLY A 318 -8.97 -4.12 -16.78
N ILE A 319 -8.96 -4.90 -15.70
CA ILE A 319 -9.97 -5.92 -15.41
C ILE A 319 -11.35 -5.28 -15.24
N LEU A 320 -11.47 -4.16 -14.52
CA LEU A 320 -12.73 -3.44 -14.36
C LEU A 320 -13.29 -2.93 -15.70
N ILE A 321 -12.43 -2.57 -16.67
CA ILE A 321 -12.85 -2.27 -18.05
C ILE A 321 -13.41 -3.51 -18.74
N CYS A 322 -12.85 -4.71 -18.50
CA CYS A 322 -13.34 -5.96 -19.07
C CYS A 322 -14.70 -6.40 -18.49
N VAL A 323 -15.01 -6.06 -17.23
CA VAL A 323 -16.21 -6.53 -16.52
C VAL A 323 -17.50 -6.27 -17.34
N PRO A 324 -17.87 -5.02 -17.73
CA PRO A 324 -19.10 -4.78 -18.48
C PRO A 324 -19.15 -5.48 -19.84
N LEU A 325 -18.00 -5.84 -20.41
CA LEU A 325 -17.89 -6.56 -21.69
C LEU A 325 -18.06 -8.08 -21.53
N LEU A 326 -18.03 -8.58 -20.29
CA LEU A 326 -18.10 -10.00 -19.95
C LEU A 326 -19.40 -10.39 -19.22
N LEU A 327 -20.40 -9.50 -19.14
CA LEU A 327 -21.65 -9.77 -18.43
C LEU A 327 -22.70 -10.52 -19.27
N ASP A 328 -22.46 -10.77 -20.57
CA ASP A 328 -23.50 -11.22 -21.49
C ASP A 328 -23.72 -12.74 -21.54
N THR A 329 -22.76 -13.56 -21.09
CA THR A 329 -22.86 -15.01 -21.21
C THR A 329 -22.51 -15.74 -19.90
N ARG A 330 -23.09 -16.93 -19.71
CA ARG A 330 -22.79 -17.79 -18.55
C ARG A 330 -21.31 -18.15 -18.43
N TYR A 331 -20.62 -18.38 -19.52
CA TYR A 331 -19.19 -18.71 -19.53
C TYR A 331 -18.32 -17.51 -19.16
N SER A 332 -18.69 -16.31 -19.58
CA SER A 332 -18.00 -15.07 -19.18
C SER A 332 -18.19 -14.78 -17.69
N LEU A 333 -19.40 -15.01 -17.14
CA LEU A 333 -19.63 -14.89 -15.70
C LEU A 333 -18.81 -15.90 -14.90
N LEU A 334 -18.73 -17.15 -15.38
CA LEU A 334 -17.86 -18.16 -14.76
C LEU A 334 -16.38 -17.74 -14.79
N LEU A 335 -15.93 -17.13 -15.89
CA LEU A 335 -14.58 -16.58 -16.00
C LEU A 335 -14.32 -15.48 -14.95
N LEU A 336 -15.28 -14.57 -14.75
CA LEU A 336 -15.19 -13.52 -13.74
C LEU A 336 -15.13 -14.10 -12.32
N ILE A 337 -15.95 -15.12 -12.00
CA ILE A 337 -15.93 -15.81 -10.70
C ILE A 337 -14.58 -16.47 -10.47
N CYS A 338 -14.06 -17.23 -11.42
CA CYS A 338 -12.78 -17.92 -11.29
C CYS A 338 -11.64 -16.92 -11.05
N GLY A 339 -11.59 -15.81 -11.79
CA GLY A 339 -10.61 -14.76 -11.56
C GLY A 339 -10.77 -14.08 -10.21
N GLY A 340 -11.99 -13.79 -9.79
CA GLY A 340 -12.28 -13.22 -8.47
C GLY A 340 -11.82 -14.12 -7.32
N VAL A 341 -12.12 -15.42 -7.39
CA VAL A 341 -11.68 -16.43 -6.41
C VAL A 341 -10.16 -16.56 -6.40
N ALA A 342 -9.54 -16.65 -7.58
CA ALA A 342 -8.09 -16.74 -7.70
C ALA A 342 -7.38 -15.53 -7.08
N LEU A 343 -7.85 -14.31 -7.36
CA LEU A 343 -7.29 -13.08 -6.79
C LEU A 343 -7.49 -13.01 -5.27
N LEU A 344 -8.70 -13.30 -4.79
CA LEU A 344 -9.01 -13.25 -3.37
C LEU A 344 -8.14 -14.23 -2.57
N LEU A 345 -8.00 -15.46 -3.04
CA LEU A 345 -7.20 -16.49 -2.36
C LEU A 345 -5.70 -16.24 -2.47
N SER A 346 -5.21 -15.64 -3.55
CA SER A 346 -3.80 -15.29 -3.73
C SER A 346 -3.31 -14.21 -2.75
N THR A 347 -4.22 -13.38 -2.18
CA THR A 347 -3.85 -12.36 -1.20
C THR A 347 -3.21 -12.93 0.06
N ARG A 348 -3.47 -14.19 0.39
CA ARG A 348 -2.95 -14.87 1.59
C ARG A 348 -1.42 -15.01 1.62
N SER A 349 -0.79 -15.06 0.45
CA SER A 349 0.68 -15.13 0.32
C SER A 349 1.36 -13.76 0.36
N LEU A 350 0.59 -12.67 0.31
CA LEU A 350 1.10 -11.30 0.26
C LEU A 350 1.38 -10.76 1.67
N ARG A 351 2.45 -9.97 1.80
CA ARG A 351 2.83 -9.31 3.06
C ARG A 351 2.50 -7.81 3.09
N SER A 352 2.38 -7.18 1.93
CA SER A 352 2.07 -5.75 1.82
C SER A 352 0.58 -5.52 2.01
N ARG A 353 0.20 -4.63 2.94
CA ARG A 353 -1.20 -4.26 3.19
C ARG A 353 -1.90 -3.73 1.94
N VAL A 354 -1.21 -2.90 1.15
CA VAL A 354 -1.76 -2.30 -0.06
C VAL A 354 -2.05 -3.37 -1.12
N GLU A 355 -1.14 -4.31 -1.32
CA GLU A 355 -1.32 -5.40 -2.29
C GLU A 355 -2.46 -6.33 -1.90
N VAL A 356 -2.59 -6.64 -0.60
CA VAL A 356 -3.71 -7.43 -0.07
C VAL A 356 -5.04 -6.72 -0.31
N LEU A 357 -5.11 -5.40 -0.03
CA LEU A 357 -6.33 -4.61 -0.25
C LEU A 357 -6.72 -4.57 -1.72
N ILE A 358 -5.78 -4.33 -2.64
CA ILE A 358 -6.05 -4.31 -4.09
C ILE A 358 -6.63 -5.66 -4.53
N GLY A 359 -5.98 -6.77 -4.18
CA GLY A 359 -6.43 -8.11 -4.56
C GLY A 359 -7.77 -8.50 -3.93
N ALA A 360 -7.98 -8.19 -2.65
CA ALA A 360 -9.21 -8.51 -1.94
C ALA A 360 -10.40 -7.70 -2.46
N ILE A 361 -10.25 -6.38 -2.62
CA ILE A 361 -11.32 -5.50 -3.13
C ILE A 361 -11.71 -5.92 -4.55
N LEU A 362 -10.73 -6.12 -5.43
CA LEU A 362 -11.01 -6.55 -6.81
C LEU A 362 -11.67 -7.93 -6.83
N GLY A 363 -11.14 -8.90 -6.08
CA GLY A 363 -11.71 -10.24 -6.01
C GLY A 363 -13.16 -10.25 -5.53
N ILE A 364 -13.47 -9.46 -4.49
CA ILE A 364 -14.84 -9.31 -3.98
C ILE A 364 -15.72 -8.65 -5.03
N ILE A 365 -15.29 -7.57 -5.68
CA ILE A 365 -16.05 -6.89 -6.75
C ILE A 365 -16.40 -7.88 -7.86
N LEU A 366 -15.44 -8.68 -8.34
CA LEU A 366 -15.65 -9.65 -9.40
C LEU A 366 -16.67 -10.72 -9.01
N ILE A 367 -16.62 -11.24 -7.79
CA ILE A 367 -17.57 -12.22 -7.27
C ILE A 367 -18.97 -11.61 -7.17
N LEU A 368 -19.10 -10.40 -6.60
CA LEU A 368 -20.38 -9.73 -6.43
C LEU A 368 -21.03 -9.39 -7.78
N VAL A 369 -20.27 -8.81 -8.71
CA VAL A 369 -20.78 -8.46 -10.04
C VAL A 369 -21.18 -9.72 -10.81
N SER A 370 -20.41 -10.80 -10.69
CA SER A 370 -20.76 -12.08 -11.30
C SER A 370 -22.03 -12.71 -10.70
N ALA A 371 -22.19 -12.61 -9.37
CA ALA A 371 -23.41 -13.10 -8.70
C ALA A 371 -24.64 -12.31 -9.17
N ILE A 372 -24.55 -10.99 -9.25
CA ILE A 372 -25.64 -10.13 -9.75
C ILE A 372 -25.90 -10.44 -11.24
N GLY A 373 -24.88 -10.50 -12.08
CA GLY A 373 -25.02 -10.85 -13.49
C GLY A 373 -25.65 -12.24 -13.70
N SER A 374 -25.24 -13.22 -12.90
CA SER A 374 -25.84 -14.57 -12.94
C SER A 374 -27.30 -14.57 -12.52
N ALA A 375 -27.68 -13.80 -11.51
CA ALA A 375 -29.08 -13.66 -11.09
C ALA A 375 -29.95 -13.00 -12.17
N ILE A 376 -29.41 -12.06 -12.93
CA ILE A 376 -30.12 -11.40 -14.03
C ILE A 376 -30.25 -12.33 -15.25
N LEU A 377 -29.17 -13.01 -15.66
CA LEU A 377 -29.15 -13.88 -16.83
C LEU A 377 -29.86 -15.24 -16.59
N MET A 378 -29.86 -15.72 -15.36
CA MET A 378 -30.43 -17.01 -14.95
C MET A 378 -31.29 -16.82 -13.70
N PRO A 379 -32.52 -16.28 -13.81
CA PRO A 379 -33.40 -16.01 -12.67
C PRO A 379 -33.68 -17.25 -11.80
N GLN A 380 -33.68 -18.45 -12.41
CA GLN A 380 -33.82 -19.72 -11.69
C GLN A 380 -32.64 -20.04 -10.76
N ALA A 381 -31.48 -19.43 -10.97
CA ALA A 381 -30.28 -19.60 -10.14
C ALA A 381 -30.23 -18.61 -8.97
N LEU A 382 -31.17 -17.68 -8.85
CA LEU A 382 -31.17 -16.64 -7.80
C LEU A 382 -31.11 -17.23 -6.40
N ILE A 383 -31.97 -18.20 -6.08
CA ILE A 383 -32.01 -18.81 -4.74
C ILE A 383 -30.70 -19.55 -4.42
N PRO A 384 -30.15 -20.42 -5.29
CA PRO A 384 -28.84 -21.04 -5.07
C PRO A 384 -27.71 -20.04 -4.88
N ILE A 385 -27.68 -18.92 -5.66
CA ILE A 385 -26.65 -17.88 -5.54
C ILE A 385 -26.73 -17.19 -4.18
N VAL A 386 -27.93 -16.79 -3.75
CA VAL A 386 -28.14 -16.15 -2.44
C VAL A 386 -27.73 -17.08 -1.31
N LEU A 387 -28.09 -18.35 -1.39
CA LEU A 387 -27.71 -19.37 -0.40
C LEU A 387 -26.17 -19.52 -0.34
N LEU A 388 -25.51 -19.57 -1.50
CA LEU A 388 -24.04 -19.66 -1.59
C LEU A 388 -23.37 -18.44 -0.93
N LEU A 389 -23.91 -17.23 -1.15
CA LEU A 389 -23.39 -16.00 -0.52
C LEU A 389 -23.56 -16.02 1.00
N PHE A 390 -24.68 -16.54 1.53
CA PHE A 390 -24.86 -16.71 2.97
C PHE A 390 -23.90 -17.76 3.55
N ILE A 391 -23.71 -18.89 2.86
CA ILE A 391 -22.74 -19.91 3.27
C ILE A 391 -21.32 -19.32 3.28
N ALA A 392 -20.94 -18.56 2.24
CA ALA A 392 -19.65 -17.88 2.17
C ALA A 392 -19.47 -16.87 3.31
N THR A 393 -20.52 -16.09 3.63
CA THR A 393 -20.51 -15.15 4.75
C THR A 393 -20.32 -15.90 6.08
N GLY A 394 -21.08 -16.96 6.32
CA GLY A 394 -20.94 -17.79 7.52
C GLY A 394 -19.54 -18.40 7.65
N LEU A 395 -18.95 -18.86 6.53
CA LEU A 395 -17.60 -19.41 6.50
C LEU A 395 -16.55 -18.34 6.84
N VAL A 396 -16.65 -17.15 6.25
CA VAL A 396 -15.74 -16.03 6.55
C VAL A 396 -15.81 -15.67 8.03
N LEU A 397 -17.02 -15.53 8.59
CA LEU A 397 -17.21 -15.24 10.01
C LEU A 397 -16.66 -16.37 10.90
N ALA A 398 -16.93 -17.63 10.57
CA ALA A 398 -16.39 -18.76 11.32
C ALA A 398 -14.86 -18.77 11.33
N LEU A 399 -14.23 -18.41 10.18
CA LEU A 399 -12.77 -18.32 10.07
C LEU A 399 -12.17 -17.16 10.90
N THR A 400 -12.91 -16.13 11.27
CA THR A 400 -12.42 -15.07 12.16
C THR A 400 -12.36 -15.53 13.62
N VAL A 401 -13.22 -16.47 14.01
CA VAL A 401 -13.32 -16.99 15.38
C VAL A 401 -12.37 -18.17 15.64
N ILE A 402 -12.05 -18.96 14.62
CA ILE A 402 -11.20 -20.14 14.77
C ILE A 402 -9.73 -19.72 14.93
N ASP A 403 -9.04 -20.27 15.96
CA ASP A 403 -7.62 -20.00 16.22
C ASP A 403 -6.76 -20.33 14.99
N PRO A 404 -5.81 -19.44 14.63
CA PRO A 404 -4.86 -19.67 13.52
C PRO A 404 -4.10 -21.01 13.58
N LYS A 405 -3.82 -21.52 14.78
CA LYS A 405 -3.13 -22.81 14.99
C LYS A 405 -3.92 -24.02 14.50
N MET A 406 -5.24 -23.91 14.40
CA MET A 406 -6.15 -24.99 14.01
C MET A 406 -6.44 -25.03 12.49
N ARG A 407 -5.75 -24.22 11.67
CA ARG A 407 -6.11 -23.96 10.26
C ARG A 407 -5.26 -24.60 9.15
N PRO A 408 -4.32 -25.55 9.35
CA PRO A 408 -3.45 -26.00 8.26
C PRO A 408 -4.21 -26.65 7.09
N TRP A 409 -5.36 -27.30 7.36
CA TRP A 409 -6.23 -27.88 6.32
C TRP A 409 -6.97 -26.80 5.50
N VAL A 410 -7.40 -25.70 6.13
CA VAL A 410 -8.04 -24.55 5.44
C VAL A 410 -7.07 -23.92 4.45
N THR A 411 -5.80 -23.80 4.85
CA THR A 411 -4.74 -23.28 3.98
C THR A 411 -4.57 -24.16 2.74
N ARG A 412 -4.48 -25.47 2.90
CA ARG A 412 -4.35 -26.42 1.78
C ARG A 412 -5.54 -26.37 0.83
N ILE A 413 -6.78 -26.33 1.35
CA ILE A 413 -7.98 -26.20 0.52
C ILE A 413 -7.96 -24.90 -0.27
N ALA A 414 -7.63 -23.78 0.37
CA ALA A 414 -7.58 -22.49 -0.29
C ALA A 414 -6.49 -22.43 -1.38
N ASP A 415 -5.31 -23.00 -1.14
CA ASP A 415 -4.23 -23.07 -2.12
C ASP A 415 -4.64 -23.95 -3.32
N THR A 416 -5.28 -25.10 -3.06
CA THR A 416 -5.80 -25.99 -4.10
C THR A 416 -6.89 -25.30 -4.92
N LEU A 417 -7.82 -24.60 -4.27
CA LEU A 417 -8.90 -23.87 -4.94
C LEU A 417 -8.35 -22.70 -5.77
N SER A 418 -7.36 -21.97 -5.26
CA SER A 418 -6.67 -20.93 -6.00
C SER A 418 -6.02 -21.48 -7.26
N LEU A 419 -5.29 -22.61 -7.15
CA LEU A 419 -4.65 -23.25 -8.28
C LEU A 419 -5.67 -23.72 -9.33
N ILE A 420 -6.75 -24.39 -8.89
CA ILE A 420 -7.81 -24.84 -9.79
C ILE A 420 -8.45 -23.65 -10.50
N SER A 421 -8.75 -22.56 -9.77
CA SER A 421 -9.35 -21.36 -10.35
C SER A 421 -8.44 -20.72 -11.40
N LEU A 422 -7.12 -20.68 -11.16
CA LEU A 422 -6.15 -20.18 -12.13
C LEU A 422 -6.03 -21.06 -13.38
N LEU A 423 -5.94 -22.38 -13.19
CA LEU A 423 -5.87 -23.33 -14.32
C LEU A 423 -7.16 -23.32 -15.13
N ALA A 424 -8.31 -23.06 -14.51
CA ALA A 424 -9.60 -22.98 -15.20
C ALA A 424 -9.76 -21.73 -16.08
N LEU A 425 -8.97 -20.66 -15.87
CA LEU A 425 -9.09 -19.43 -16.66
C LEU A 425 -8.88 -19.68 -18.17
N VAL A 426 -7.89 -20.49 -18.53
CA VAL A 426 -7.57 -20.76 -19.95
C VAL A 426 -8.70 -21.57 -20.64
N PRO A 427 -9.13 -22.74 -20.10
CA PRO A 427 -10.22 -23.49 -20.76
C PRO A 427 -11.56 -22.73 -20.74
N ILE A 428 -11.86 -21.94 -19.70
CA ILE A 428 -13.08 -21.12 -19.70
C ILE A 428 -12.98 -20.02 -20.77
N THR A 429 -11.80 -19.42 -20.96
CA THR A 429 -11.60 -18.44 -22.04
C THR A 429 -11.86 -19.07 -23.43
N THR A 430 -11.42 -20.30 -23.66
CA THR A 430 -11.70 -21.03 -24.93
C THR A 430 -13.18 -21.36 -25.08
N LEU A 431 -13.90 -21.63 -24.00
CA LEU A 431 -15.37 -21.78 -24.00
C LEU A 431 -16.08 -20.47 -24.38
N VAL A 432 -15.62 -19.32 -23.87
CA VAL A 432 -16.12 -17.99 -24.28
C VAL A 432 -15.88 -17.74 -25.78
N TRP A 433 -14.81 -18.29 -26.32
CA TRP A 433 -14.50 -18.18 -27.75
C TRP A 433 -15.34 -19.12 -28.60
N GLY A 434 -16.00 -20.12 -28.02
CA GLY A 434 -16.78 -21.13 -28.74
C GLY A 434 -15.89 -22.10 -29.51
N VAL A 435 -14.69 -22.38 -29.00
CA VAL A 435 -13.72 -23.33 -29.63
C VAL A 435 -13.89 -24.73 -29.07
N LEU A 436 -14.40 -24.83 -27.81
CA LEU A 436 -14.69 -26.09 -27.11
C LEU A 436 -16.20 -26.34 -27.07
#